data_ad286c254fe77e39a23e99c592b26558
#
_entry.id   ad286c254fe77e39a23e99c592b26558
#
_cell.length_a   1.000
_cell.length_b   1.000
_cell.length_c   1.000
_cell.angle_alpha   90.00
_cell.angle_beta   90.00
_cell.angle_gamma   90.00
#
_symmetry.space_group_name_H-M   'P 1'
#
loop_
_entity.id
_entity.type
_entity.pdbx_description
1 polymer ?
#
loop_
_entity_poly.entity_id
_entity_poly.type
_entity_poly.pdbx_seq_one_letter_code
_entity_poly.pdbx_strand_id
1 'polypeptide(L)'
;MTDARPDETGAADTGPNGLPYRPCAGVVLVNDRGLVFAGQRIDNPGDAWQMPQGGIDAGETVREAALRELGEETGLSPDLVEIEAETAGWICYDLPPELLGRMWKGQFCGQRQKWVLMRFRGSDADVNLDTAHPEFNRWAWMDPADLIERIVPFKRGVYEQVFAEFADRLA
;
A
#
# COMPACT_ATOMS: atom_id res chain seq x y z
N MET A 1 -13.68 13.68 6.87
CA MET A 1 -13.49 13.80 6.26
C MET A 1 -12.98 14.04 5.54
N THR A 2 -13.05 13.92 5.37
CA THR A 2 -12.71 13.97 4.63
C THR A 2 -12.27 14.42 4.09
N ASP A 3 -12.38 14.66 4.26
CA ASP A 3 -12.14 15.09 3.71
C ASP A 3 -11.27 15.11 2.82
N ALA A 4 -11.09 15.07 2.74
CA ALA A 4 -10.17 14.92 1.67
C ALA A 4 -10.68 15.06 0.33
N ARG A 5 -11.81 15.54 0.22
CA ARG A 5 -12.34 15.58 -1.02
C ARG A 5 -11.87 16.62 -1.87
N PRO A 6 -11.45 17.71 -1.39
CA PRO A 6 -11.15 18.75 -2.33
C PRO A 6 -10.07 18.43 -3.28
N ASP A 7 -9.01 17.92 -2.79
CA ASP A 7 -7.94 17.65 -3.70
C ASP A 7 -8.15 16.38 -4.44
N GLU A 8 -9.05 15.56 -3.98
CA GLU A 8 -9.29 14.38 -4.71
C GLU A 8 -9.95 14.60 -5.99
N THR A 9 -10.64 15.69 -6.12
CA THR A 9 -11.35 15.98 -7.34
C THR A 9 -10.60 16.92 -8.24
N GLY A 10 -9.34 17.18 -7.97
CA GLY A 10 -8.57 18.07 -8.79
C GLY A 10 -8.02 17.40 -10.03
N ALA A 11 -7.18 18.14 -10.74
CA ALA A 11 -6.55 17.63 -11.94
C ALA A 11 -5.70 16.42 -11.69
N ALA A 12 -5.27 16.21 -10.44
CA ALA A 12 -4.49 15.06 -10.08
C ALA A 12 -5.26 13.75 -10.17
N ASP A 13 -6.59 13.83 -10.31
CA ASP A 13 -7.39 12.62 -10.42
C ASP A 13 -7.26 11.93 -11.77
N THR A 14 -6.74 12.62 -12.78
CA THR A 14 -6.59 12.04 -14.12
C THR A 14 -5.13 12.07 -14.54
N GLY A 15 -4.75 11.03 -15.27
CA GLY A 15 -3.40 10.92 -15.79
C GLY A 15 -3.25 11.47 -17.19
N PRO A 16 -2.06 11.27 -17.78
CA PRO A 16 -1.73 11.88 -19.08
C PRO A 16 -2.65 11.45 -20.22
N ASN A 17 -3.24 10.28 -20.15
CA ASN A 17 -4.12 9.78 -21.20
C ASN A 17 -5.59 10.04 -20.91
N GLY A 18 -5.90 10.88 -19.91
CA GLY A 18 -7.27 11.21 -19.56
C GLY A 18 -7.98 10.21 -18.68
N LEU A 19 -7.34 9.10 -18.36
CA LEU A 19 -7.93 8.12 -17.43
C LEU A 19 -7.68 8.54 -15.99
N PRO A 20 -8.59 8.15 -15.06
CA PRO A 20 -8.39 8.48 -13.66
C PRO A 20 -7.36 7.59 -12.99
N TYR A 21 -6.85 8.04 -11.84
CA TYR A 21 -6.06 7.21 -10.94
C TYR A 21 -6.99 6.47 -9.99
N ARG A 22 -6.66 5.22 -9.71
CA ARG A 22 -7.42 4.41 -8.76
C ARG A 22 -7.02 4.78 -7.33
N PRO A 23 -7.96 5.26 -6.49
CA PRO A 23 -7.58 5.62 -5.13
C PRO A 23 -7.35 4.39 -4.26
N CYS A 24 -6.22 4.37 -3.57
CA CYS A 24 -5.80 3.21 -2.79
C CYS A 24 -5.20 3.65 -1.45
N ALA A 25 -5.29 2.74 -0.48
CA ALA A 25 -4.65 2.91 0.82
C ALA A 25 -3.60 1.83 1.00
N GLY A 26 -2.44 2.20 1.53
CA GLY A 26 -1.38 1.26 1.82
C GLY A 26 -1.02 1.27 3.29
N VAL A 27 -0.34 0.22 3.72
CA VAL A 27 0.04 0.04 5.12
C VAL A 27 1.54 -0.13 5.22
N VAL A 28 2.19 0.76 5.99
CA VAL A 28 3.56 0.52 6.44
C VAL A 28 3.43 -0.03 7.85
N LEU A 29 3.49 -1.36 7.96
CA LEU A 29 3.43 -2.04 9.26
C LEU A 29 4.85 -2.24 9.75
N VAL A 30 5.21 -1.56 10.85
CA VAL A 30 6.59 -1.54 11.33
C VAL A 30 6.66 -2.23 12.69
N ASN A 31 7.71 -3.04 12.89
CA ASN A 31 7.94 -3.70 14.17
C ASN A 31 8.90 -2.89 15.04
N ASP A 32 9.24 -3.42 16.20
CA ASP A 32 10.09 -2.72 17.18
C ASP A 32 11.53 -2.54 16.72
N ARG A 33 11.93 -3.27 15.67
CA ARG A 33 13.29 -3.18 15.12
C ARG A 33 13.38 -2.25 13.92
N GLY A 34 12.27 -1.54 13.59
CA GLY A 34 12.26 -0.67 12.43
C GLY A 34 12.13 -1.38 11.09
N LEU A 35 11.79 -2.67 11.12
CA LEU A 35 11.57 -3.43 9.89
C LEU A 35 10.10 -3.39 9.52
N VAL A 36 9.81 -3.47 8.23
CA VAL A 36 8.45 -3.36 7.73
C VAL A 36 7.97 -4.69 7.17
N PHE A 37 6.67 -4.91 7.27
CA PHE A 37 6.03 -6.10 6.71
C PHE A 37 6.09 -6.03 5.19
N ALA A 38 6.56 -7.10 4.57
CA ALA A 38 6.55 -7.24 3.12
C ALA A 38 6.06 -8.62 2.77
N GLY A 39 5.20 -8.71 1.74
CA GLY A 39 4.71 -9.98 1.25
C GLY A 39 5.14 -10.18 -0.19
N GLN A 40 5.38 -11.44 -0.55
CA GLN A 40 5.67 -11.80 -1.93
C GLN A 40 4.36 -12.10 -2.64
N ARG A 41 4.12 -11.44 -3.75
CA ARG A 41 2.86 -11.58 -4.46
C ARG A 41 2.72 -12.95 -5.11
N ILE A 42 1.52 -13.51 -4.99
CA ILE A 42 1.20 -14.80 -5.61
C ILE A 42 1.17 -14.68 -7.12
N ASP A 43 0.64 -13.57 -7.65
CA ASP A 43 0.38 -13.41 -9.07
C ASP A 43 1.59 -12.93 -9.87
N ASN A 44 2.74 -12.76 -9.22
CA ASN A 44 3.95 -12.31 -9.89
C ASN A 44 4.98 -13.42 -9.81
N PRO A 45 5.31 -14.06 -10.94
CA PRO A 45 6.28 -15.15 -10.93
C PRO A 45 7.70 -14.71 -10.62
N GLY A 46 7.96 -13.39 -10.68
CA GLY A 46 9.24 -12.86 -10.25
C GLY A 46 9.30 -12.77 -8.74
N ASP A 47 10.39 -12.21 -8.24
CA ASP A 47 10.60 -12.08 -6.80
C ASP A 47 10.16 -10.70 -6.35
N ALA A 48 8.88 -10.37 -6.59
CA ALA A 48 8.34 -9.05 -6.27
C ALA A 48 7.75 -9.06 -4.87
N TRP A 49 8.26 -8.19 -4.03
CA TRP A 49 7.80 -8.01 -2.65
C TRP A 49 7.14 -6.65 -2.52
N GLN A 50 6.09 -6.58 -1.72
CA GLN A 50 5.40 -5.30 -1.50
C GLN A 50 4.72 -5.25 -0.15
N MET A 51 4.41 -4.03 0.28
CA MET A 51 3.61 -3.81 1.47
C MET A 51 2.13 -3.98 1.15
N PRO A 52 1.29 -4.28 2.17
CA PRO A 52 -0.15 -4.41 1.93
C PRO A 52 -0.75 -3.11 1.40
N GLN A 53 -1.66 -3.23 0.43
CA GLN A 53 -2.38 -2.07 -0.09
C GLN A 53 -3.53 -2.55 -0.94
N GLY A 54 -4.53 -1.67 -1.10
CA GLY A 54 -5.66 -1.98 -1.96
C GLY A 54 -6.56 -0.77 -2.12
N GLY A 55 -7.62 -0.94 -2.90
CA GLY A 55 -8.54 0.14 -3.23
C GLY A 55 -9.33 0.63 -2.04
N ILE A 56 -9.66 1.91 -2.07
CA ILE A 56 -10.54 2.52 -1.08
C ILE A 56 -11.96 2.40 -1.59
N ASP A 57 -12.82 1.77 -0.78
CA ASP A 57 -14.23 1.61 -1.18
C ASP A 57 -15.01 2.89 -0.92
N ALA A 58 -16.14 3.03 -1.62
CA ALA A 58 -16.99 4.19 -1.45
C ALA A 58 -17.39 4.32 0.02
N GLY A 59 -17.23 5.52 0.55
CA GLY A 59 -17.61 5.81 1.94
C GLY A 59 -16.54 5.47 2.98
N GLU A 60 -15.45 4.79 2.58
CA GLU A 60 -14.38 4.51 3.53
C GLU A 60 -13.42 5.69 3.66
N THR A 61 -12.90 5.90 4.87
CA THR A 61 -11.73 6.76 5.05
C THR A 61 -10.48 5.98 4.66
N VAL A 62 -9.38 6.71 4.49
CA VAL A 62 -8.09 6.08 4.19
C VAL A 62 -7.72 5.07 5.29
N ARG A 63 -7.91 5.45 6.55
CA ARG A 63 -7.56 4.56 7.67
C ARG A 63 -8.42 3.32 7.72
N GLU A 64 -9.72 3.46 7.44
CA GLU A 64 -10.60 2.32 7.39
C GLU A 64 -10.22 1.36 6.28
N ALA A 65 -9.91 1.89 5.11
CA ALA A 65 -9.46 1.06 4.00
C ALA A 65 -8.15 0.36 4.31
N ALA A 66 -7.22 1.08 4.93
CA ALA A 66 -5.91 0.51 5.29
C ALA A 66 -6.08 -0.65 6.27
N LEU A 67 -6.91 -0.49 7.29
CA LEU A 67 -7.14 -1.57 8.26
C LEU A 67 -7.82 -2.77 7.62
N ARG A 68 -8.79 -2.51 6.73
CA ARG A 68 -9.47 -3.60 6.02
C ARG A 68 -8.51 -4.35 5.12
N GLU A 69 -7.69 -3.64 4.35
CA GLU A 69 -6.74 -4.30 3.45
C GLU A 69 -5.69 -5.08 4.24
N LEU A 70 -5.24 -4.53 5.36
CA LEU A 70 -4.30 -5.26 6.21
C LEU A 70 -4.91 -6.58 6.65
N GLY A 71 -6.15 -6.56 7.11
CA GLY A 71 -6.85 -7.77 7.53
C GLY A 71 -7.03 -8.77 6.41
N GLU A 72 -7.43 -8.28 5.23
CA GLU A 72 -7.66 -9.15 4.08
C GLU A 72 -6.38 -9.81 3.58
N GLU A 73 -5.26 -9.12 3.69
CA GLU A 73 -4.00 -9.62 3.12
C GLU A 73 -3.12 -10.35 4.12
N THR A 74 -3.26 -10.05 5.41
CA THR A 74 -2.36 -10.61 6.43
C THR A 74 -3.08 -11.32 7.57
N GLY A 75 -4.39 -11.22 7.65
CA GLY A 75 -5.16 -11.80 8.75
C GLY A 75 -5.06 -11.05 10.06
N LEU A 76 -4.38 -9.91 10.09
CA LEU A 76 -4.21 -9.16 11.34
C LEU A 76 -5.43 -8.32 11.63
N SER A 77 -5.90 -8.37 12.89
CA SER A 77 -7.03 -7.56 13.32
C SER A 77 -6.56 -6.19 13.78
N PRO A 78 -7.47 -5.19 13.79
CA PRO A 78 -7.08 -3.82 14.16
C PRO A 78 -6.50 -3.67 15.56
N ASP A 79 -6.86 -4.56 16.48
CA ASP A 79 -6.36 -4.46 17.86
C ASP A 79 -4.91 -4.90 17.98
N LEU A 80 -4.31 -5.46 16.93
CA LEU A 80 -2.90 -5.84 16.93
C LEU A 80 -1.99 -4.78 16.36
N VAL A 81 -2.54 -3.62 15.98
CA VAL A 81 -1.76 -2.54 15.39
C VAL A 81 -2.17 -1.20 16.02
N GLU A 82 -1.25 -0.25 15.94
CA GLU A 82 -1.50 1.10 16.42
C GLU A 82 -1.16 2.08 15.30
N ILE A 83 -2.14 2.85 14.85
CA ILE A 83 -1.93 3.84 13.81
C ILE A 83 -1.12 5.00 14.37
N GLU A 84 0.02 5.32 13.74
CA GLU A 84 0.89 6.39 14.20
C GLU A 84 0.91 7.60 13.28
N ALA A 85 0.72 7.39 11.98
CA ALA A 85 0.83 8.50 11.02
C ALA A 85 0.17 8.12 9.71
N GLU A 86 0.00 9.11 8.88
CA GLU A 86 -0.58 8.95 7.54
C GLU A 86 0.13 9.94 6.62
N THR A 87 0.39 9.58 5.37
CA THR A 87 1.01 10.52 4.43
C THR A 87 0.10 11.74 4.24
N ALA A 88 0.73 12.90 4.13
CA ALA A 88 -0.02 14.15 4.06
C ALA A 88 -0.80 14.29 2.76
N GLY A 89 -0.25 13.79 1.66
CA GLY A 89 -0.87 13.92 0.35
C GLY A 89 -0.95 12.60 -0.37
N TRP A 90 -1.54 12.67 -1.56
CA TRP A 90 -1.62 11.52 -2.45
C TRP A 90 -0.29 11.34 -3.16
N ILE A 91 0.14 10.09 -3.27
CA ILE A 91 1.35 9.71 -4.01
C ILE A 91 0.91 8.86 -5.17
N CYS A 92 1.25 9.28 -6.38
CA CYS A 92 0.75 8.66 -7.60
C CYS A 92 1.85 7.88 -8.32
N TYR A 93 1.45 6.82 -9.01
CA TYR A 93 2.30 6.21 -10.02
C TYR A 93 1.45 5.90 -11.24
N ASP A 94 2.11 5.89 -12.39
CA ASP A 94 1.48 5.57 -13.67
C ASP A 94 1.78 4.12 -14.02
N LEU A 95 0.80 3.44 -14.61
CA LEU A 95 1.05 2.11 -15.17
C LEU A 95 2.01 2.22 -16.33
N PRO A 96 2.96 1.27 -16.47
CA PRO A 96 3.77 1.22 -17.67
C PRO A 96 2.90 0.95 -18.90
N PRO A 97 3.35 1.38 -20.09
CA PRO A 97 2.51 1.25 -21.29
C PRO A 97 2.00 -0.16 -21.57
N GLU A 98 2.77 -1.16 -21.21
CA GLU A 98 2.37 -2.54 -21.48
C GLU A 98 1.22 -3.03 -20.60
N LEU A 99 0.95 -2.34 -19.48
CA LEU A 99 -0.15 -2.67 -18.59
C LEU A 99 -1.34 -1.73 -18.75
N LEU A 100 -1.11 -0.58 -19.35
CA LEU A 100 -2.15 0.41 -19.56
C LEU A 100 -3.19 -0.18 -20.52
N GLY A 101 -4.47 -0.08 -20.15
CA GLY A 101 -5.54 -0.66 -20.93
C GLY A 101 -5.84 -2.10 -20.59
N ARG A 102 -5.02 -2.74 -19.77
CA ARG A 102 -5.23 -4.13 -19.37
C ARG A 102 -5.59 -4.29 -17.92
N MET A 103 -4.78 -3.70 -17.02
CA MET A 103 -5.07 -3.80 -15.59
C MET A 103 -6.36 -3.06 -15.29
N TRP A 104 -7.11 -3.60 -14.33
CA TRP A 104 -8.38 -3.03 -13.87
C TRP A 104 -9.32 -2.75 -15.03
N LYS A 105 -9.32 -3.65 -16.02
CA LYS A 105 -10.20 -3.56 -17.21
C LYS A 105 -9.97 -2.29 -18.01
N GLY A 106 -8.77 -1.72 -17.94
CA GLY A 106 -8.45 -0.52 -18.67
C GLY A 106 -9.07 0.75 -18.16
N GLN A 107 -9.61 0.75 -16.94
CA GLN A 107 -10.35 1.88 -16.40
C GLN A 107 -9.48 2.94 -15.73
N PHE A 108 -8.22 2.61 -15.42
CA PHE A 108 -7.34 3.52 -14.68
C PHE A 108 -5.98 3.59 -15.35
N CYS A 109 -5.31 4.72 -15.17
CA CYS A 109 -3.95 4.90 -15.69
C CYS A 109 -2.88 4.59 -14.66
N GLY A 110 -3.25 4.37 -13.41
CA GLY A 110 -2.34 4.11 -12.31
C GLY A 110 -3.08 4.19 -11.01
N GLN A 111 -2.36 4.42 -9.94
CA GLN A 111 -2.97 4.58 -8.62
C GLN A 111 -2.55 5.89 -8.00
N ARG A 112 -3.44 6.48 -7.20
CA ARG A 112 -3.07 7.50 -6.23
C ARG A 112 -3.24 6.88 -4.87
N GLN A 113 -2.23 7.03 -4.01
CA GLN A 113 -2.16 6.29 -2.78
C GLN A 113 -1.93 7.21 -1.59
N LYS A 114 -2.57 6.88 -0.48
CA LYS A 114 -2.18 7.39 0.83
C LYS A 114 -1.75 6.22 1.67
N TRP A 115 -0.70 6.41 2.46
CA TRP A 115 -0.12 5.34 3.25
C TRP A 115 -0.29 5.63 4.72
N VAL A 116 -0.58 4.58 5.49
CA VAL A 116 -0.82 4.66 6.94
C VAL A 116 0.27 3.87 7.63
N LEU A 117 0.98 4.53 8.54
CA LEU A 117 2.03 3.89 9.34
C LEU A 117 1.40 3.30 10.58
N MET A 118 1.58 2.00 10.76
CA MET A 118 1.04 1.27 11.89
C MET A 118 2.14 0.54 12.64
N ARG A 119 2.12 0.65 13.95
CA ARG A 119 3.07 -0.08 14.82
C ARG A 119 2.49 -1.45 15.12
N PHE A 120 3.27 -2.50 14.88
CA PHE A 120 2.84 -3.87 15.14
C PHE A 120 2.90 -4.15 16.63
N ARG A 121 1.79 -4.64 17.19
CA ARG A 121 1.66 -4.97 18.60
C ARG A 121 1.39 -6.46 18.84
N GLY A 122 1.36 -7.26 17.79
CA GLY A 122 1.14 -8.70 17.90
C GLY A 122 2.43 -9.48 17.83
N SER A 123 2.30 -10.75 17.52
CA SER A 123 3.44 -11.63 17.29
C SER A 123 3.38 -12.17 15.86
N ASP A 124 4.49 -12.72 15.40
CA ASP A 124 4.55 -13.28 14.04
C ASP A 124 3.51 -14.37 13.84
N ALA A 125 3.16 -15.08 14.90
CA ALA A 125 2.16 -16.15 14.82
C ALA A 125 0.76 -15.63 14.49
N ASP A 126 0.52 -14.33 14.68
CA ASP A 126 -0.77 -13.74 14.36
C ASP A 126 -0.97 -13.53 12.85
N VAL A 127 0.10 -13.56 12.07
CA VAL A 127 0.01 -13.37 10.63
C VAL A 127 -0.52 -14.64 9.99
N ASN A 128 -1.55 -14.50 9.17
CA ASN A 128 -2.16 -15.61 8.45
C ASN A 128 -2.45 -15.17 7.03
N LEU A 129 -1.64 -15.63 6.09
CA LEU A 129 -1.80 -15.26 4.69
C LEU A 129 -2.90 -16.03 3.98
N ASP A 130 -3.42 -17.08 4.62
CA ASP A 130 -4.45 -17.93 4.03
C ASP A 130 -5.83 -17.33 4.32
N THR A 131 -6.07 -16.17 3.73
CA THR A 131 -7.32 -15.43 3.88
C THR A 131 -8.25 -15.78 2.73
N ALA A 132 -9.46 -15.18 2.75
CA ALA A 132 -10.46 -15.46 1.72
C ALA A 132 -9.98 -15.10 0.31
N HIS A 133 -9.17 -14.05 0.21
CA HIS A 133 -8.63 -13.60 -1.10
C HIS A 133 -7.13 -13.39 -0.96
N PRO A 134 -6.34 -14.48 -0.93
CA PRO A 134 -4.92 -14.36 -0.64
C PRO A 134 -4.17 -13.58 -1.73
N GLU A 135 -3.30 -12.69 -1.28
CA GLU A 135 -2.44 -11.87 -2.15
C GLU A 135 -1.00 -12.30 -2.08
N PHE A 136 -0.57 -12.85 -0.95
CA PHE A 136 0.83 -13.18 -0.70
C PHE A 136 0.98 -14.66 -0.43
N ASN A 137 2.09 -15.24 -0.90
CA ASN A 137 2.42 -16.63 -0.60
C ASN A 137 3.50 -16.76 0.49
N ARG A 138 4.21 -15.67 0.79
CA ARG A 138 5.22 -15.60 1.85
C ARG A 138 5.28 -14.18 2.36
N TRP A 139 5.84 -14.01 3.57
CA TRP A 139 6.04 -12.68 4.11
C TRP A 139 7.33 -12.65 4.94
N ALA A 140 7.83 -11.43 5.18
CA ALA A 140 9.02 -11.23 5.99
C ALA A 140 9.02 -9.83 6.56
N TRP A 141 9.74 -9.65 7.66
CA TRP A 141 10.14 -8.32 8.11
C TRP A 141 11.34 -7.91 7.30
N MET A 142 11.27 -6.75 6.66
CA MET A 142 12.27 -6.36 5.69
C MET A 142 12.76 -4.94 5.96
N ASP A 143 14.03 -4.72 5.76
CA ASP A 143 14.58 -3.38 5.82
C ASP A 143 13.98 -2.54 4.68
N PRO A 144 13.56 -1.30 4.95
CA PRO A 144 12.97 -0.47 3.89
C PRO A 144 13.86 -0.34 2.64
N ALA A 145 15.17 -0.23 2.81
CA ALA A 145 16.07 -0.12 1.66
C ALA A 145 16.03 -1.37 0.80
N ASP A 146 15.97 -2.54 1.43
CA ASP A 146 15.88 -3.80 0.70
C ASP A 146 14.56 -3.91 -0.04
N LEU A 147 13.49 -3.46 0.58
CA LEU A 147 12.17 -3.53 -0.06
C LEU A 147 12.10 -2.64 -1.28
N ILE A 148 12.72 -1.46 -1.25
CA ILE A 148 12.77 -0.58 -2.42
C ILE A 148 13.40 -1.32 -3.60
N GLU A 149 14.40 -2.15 -3.34
CA GLU A 149 15.05 -2.90 -4.41
C GLU A 149 14.22 -4.07 -4.90
N ARG A 150 13.31 -4.58 -4.07
CA ARG A 150 12.55 -5.79 -4.40
C ARG A 150 11.14 -5.52 -4.92
N ILE A 151 10.66 -4.29 -4.79
CA ILE A 151 9.36 -3.93 -5.37
C ILE A 151 9.50 -3.82 -6.88
N VAL A 152 8.40 -4.06 -7.60
CA VAL A 152 8.41 -3.87 -9.07
C VAL A 152 8.92 -2.46 -9.39
N PRO A 153 9.77 -2.32 -10.42
CA PRO A 153 10.47 -1.06 -10.64
C PRO A 153 9.58 0.17 -10.79
N PHE A 154 8.40 0.05 -11.39
CA PHE A 154 7.57 1.23 -11.61
C PHE A 154 6.91 1.75 -10.33
N LYS A 155 7.03 1.03 -9.21
CA LYS A 155 6.51 1.48 -7.92
C LYS A 155 7.62 1.97 -6.97
N ARG A 156 8.89 1.90 -7.39
CA ARG A 156 9.99 2.28 -6.49
C ARG A 156 9.88 3.71 -6.00
N GLY A 157 9.52 4.63 -6.90
CA GLY A 157 9.40 6.03 -6.52
C GLY A 157 8.39 6.27 -5.41
N VAL A 158 7.29 5.52 -5.42
CA VAL A 158 6.28 5.60 -4.36
C VAL A 158 6.90 5.19 -3.03
N TYR A 159 7.57 4.05 -3.01
CA TYR A 159 8.16 3.53 -1.77
C TYR A 159 9.25 4.46 -1.24
N GLU A 160 10.05 5.03 -2.11
CA GLU A 160 11.05 6.01 -1.69
C GLU A 160 10.42 7.22 -1.01
N GLN A 161 9.34 7.74 -1.58
CA GLN A 161 8.64 8.87 -0.99
C GLN A 161 8.00 8.52 0.35
N VAL A 162 7.36 7.36 0.43
CA VAL A 162 6.69 6.91 1.65
C VAL A 162 7.71 6.74 2.78
N PHE A 163 8.81 6.06 2.51
CA PHE A 163 9.81 5.84 3.55
C PHE A 163 10.52 7.12 3.94
N ALA A 164 10.70 8.06 3.02
CA ALA A 164 11.27 9.36 3.36
C ALA A 164 10.33 10.14 4.28
N GLU A 165 9.04 10.09 4.02
CA GLU A 165 8.06 10.81 4.85
C GLU A 165 7.99 10.24 6.26
N PHE A 166 8.14 8.92 6.40
CA PHE A 166 8.05 8.24 7.70
C PHE A 166 9.41 7.95 8.33
N ALA A 167 10.48 8.53 7.81
CA ALA A 167 11.85 8.16 8.22
C ALA A 167 12.06 8.24 9.74
N ASP A 168 11.52 9.27 10.38
CA ASP A 168 11.69 9.46 11.82
C ASP A 168 11.10 8.31 12.63
N ARG A 169 10.11 7.62 12.10
CA ARG A 169 9.41 6.57 12.82
C ARG A 169 9.91 5.18 12.47
N LEU A 170 10.75 5.08 11.44
CA LEU A 170 11.33 3.81 11.02
C LEU A 170 12.73 3.59 11.58
N ALA A 171 13.31 4.62 12.17
CA ALA A 171 14.66 4.52 12.71
C ALA A 171 14.72 3.75 14.03
#